data_ae29d42a86fba2a5e067ebfe14fce73f
#
_entry.id   ae29d42a86fba2a5e067ebfe14fce73f
#
_cell.length_a   1.000
_cell.length_b   1.000
_cell.length_c   1.000
_cell.angle_alpha   90.00
_cell.angle_beta   90.00
_cell.angle_gamma   90.00
#
_symmetry.space_group_name_H-M   'P 1'
#
loop_
_entity.id
_entity.type
_entity.pdbx_description
1 polymer ?
#
loop_
_entity_poly.entity_id
_entity_poly.type
_entity_poly.pdbx_seq_one_letter_code
_entity_poly.pdbx_strand_id
1 'polypeptide(L)' 'MWDKGTYKGYTFWCKHYDEPSEEFGWKGSRISKLEIRDKNGKTTFNYDRGLDIDAQDKGTLKVLDYIMTIYG' A
#
# COMPACT_ATOMS: atom_id res chain seq x y z
N MET A 1 11.36 -0.65 -7.64
CA MET A 1 10.51 -1.38 -8.61
C MET A 1 9.05 -1.27 -8.21
N TRP A 2 8.17 -1.08 -9.20
CA TRP A 2 6.73 -1.02 -8.96
C TRP A 2 6.10 -2.39 -9.20
N ASP A 3 5.30 -2.83 -8.25
CA ASP A 3 4.46 -4.02 -8.42
C ASP A 3 2.99 -3.60 -8.44
N LYS A 4 2.22 -4.26 -9.29
CA LYS A 4 0.78 -4.06 -9.38
C LYS A 4 0.09 -5.36 -9.01
N GLY A 5 -0.97 -5.27 -8.21
CA GLY A 5 -1.75 -6.43 -7.86
C GLY A 5 -3.20 -6.08 -7.58
N THR A 6 -4.00 -7.12 -7.35
CA THR A 6 -5.40 -6.96 -6.97
C THR A 6 -5.69 -7.84 -5.75
N TYR A 7 -6.62 -7.39 -4.92
CA TYR A 7 -7.06 -8.14 -3.76
C TYR A 7 -8.47 -7.71 -3.39
N LYS A 8 -9.41 -8.64 -3.40
CA LYS A 8 -10.82 -8.41 -3.02
C LYS A 8 -11.47 -7.24 -3.77
N GLY A 9 -11.18 -7.13 -5.07
CA GLY A 9 -11.74 -6.07 -5.90
C GLY A 9 -11.00 -4.74 -5.86
N TYR A 10 -9.98 -4.63 -5.03
CA TYR A 10 -9.10 -3.46 -4.98
C TYR A 10 -7.88 -3.68 -5.85
N THR A 11 -7.38 -2.62 -6.47
CA THR A 11 -6.12 -2.64 -7.20
C THR A 11 -5.10 -1.85 -6.42
N PHE A 12 -3.86 -2.34 -6.37
CA PHE A 12 -2.79 -1.61 -5.68
C PHE A 12 -1.53 -1.54 -6.53
N TRP A 13 -0.77 -0.49 -6.30
CA TRP A 13 0.56 -0.29 -6.88
C TRP A 13 1.49 -0.04 -5.71
N CYS A 14 2.56 -0.82 -5.62
CA CYS A 14 3.52 -0.74 -4.53
C CYS A 14 4.93 -0.62 -5.08
N LYS A 15 5.65 0.41 -4.65
CA LYS A 15 7.08 0.51 -4.86
C LYS A 15 7.75 0.13 -3.55
N HIS A 16 8.71 -0.78 -3.61
CA HIS A 16 9.32 -1.32 -2.40
C HIS A 16 10.83 -1.35 -2.49
N TYR A 17 11.46 -1.34 -1.32
CA TYR A 17 12.88 -1.58 -1.16
C TYR A 17 13.16 -3.08 -1.11
N ASP A 18 14.43 -3.47 -1.29
CA ASP A 18 14.85 -4.86 -1.14
C ASP A 18 14.80 -5.28 0.33
N GLU A 19 15.06 -4.34 1.24
CA GLU A 19 15.08 -4.59 2.68
C GLU A 19 14.19 -3.58 3.41
N PRO A 20 13.64 -3.94 4.58
CA PRO A 20 12.86 -3.01 5.39
C PRO A 20 13.66 -1.77 5.77
N SER A 21 13.01 -0.61 5.81
CA SER A 21 13.63 0.65 6.21
C SER A 21 12.80 1.31 7.29
N GLU A 22 13.38 1.50 8.47
CA GLU A 22 12.69 2.17 9.56
C GLU A 22 12.53 3.68 9.31
N GLU A 23 13.44 4.27 8.51
CA GLU A 23 13.37 5.68 8.18
C GLU A 23 12.41 6.00 7.04
N PHE A 24 12.44 5.17 5.98
CA PHE A 24 11.77 5.50 4.72
C PHE A 24 10.64 4.53 4.35
N GLY A 25 10.58 3.36 4.98
CA GLY A 25 9.53 2.38 4.71
C GLY A 25 8.27 2.68 5.51
N TRP A 26 7.11 2.40 4.92
CA TRP A 26 5.82 2.51 5.61
C TRP A 26 5.83 1.61 6.85
N LYS A 27 5.72 2.21 8.04
CA LYS A 27 5.77 1.51 9.34
C LYS A 27 6.98 0.58 9.47
N GLY A 28 8.14 0.99 8.97
CA GLY A 28 9.35 0.17 9.06
C GLY A 28 9.40 -1.01 8.09
N SER A 29 8.52 -1.04 7.10
CA SER A 29 8.45 -2.10 6.11
C SER A 29 9.31 -1.80 4.88
N ARG A 30 9.23 -2.67 3.87
CA ARG A 30 9.88 -2.42 2.59
C ARG A 30 9.11 -1.46 1.69
N ILE A 31 7.92 -1.01 2.09
CA ILE A 31 7.05 -0.18 1.26
C ILE A 31 7.58 1.24 1.18
N SER A 32 7.94 1.68 -0.03
CA SER A 32 8.39 3.04 -0.31
C SER A 32 7.22 3.92 -0.72
N LYS A 33 6.38 3.41 -1.61
CA LYS A 33 5.18 4.10 -2.10
C LYS A 33 4.07 3.08 -2.26
N LEU A 34 2.85 3.49 -1.98
CA LEU A 34 1.70 2.60 -2.08
C LEU A 34 0.46 3.40 -2.45
N GLU A 35 -0.23 2.95 -3.49
CA GLU A 35 -1.54 3.47 -3.85
C GLU A 35 -2.53 2.32 -3.93
N ILE A 36 -3.72 2.50 -3.34
CA ILE A 36 -4.80 1.53 -3.41
C ILE A 36 -6.02 2.22 -3.99
N ARG A 37 -6.65 1.60 -4.97
CA ARG A 37 -7.89 2.05 -5.57
C ARG A 37 -8.98 1.00 -5.44
N ASP A 38 -10.20 1.45 -5.19
CA ASP A 38 -11.34 0.56 -5.14
C ASP A 38 -11.77 0.13 -6.56
N LYS A 39 -12.82 -0.70 -6.63
CA LYS A 39 -13.31 -1.21 -7.92
C LYS A 39 -13.85 -0.11 -8.84
N ASN A 40 -14.15 1.05 -8.31
CA ASN A 40 -14.63 2.20 -9.08
C ASN A 40 -13.49 3.12 -9.52
N GLY A 41 -12.25 2.77 -9.20
CA GLY A 41 -11.08 3.56 -9.55
C GLY A 41 -10.79 4.70 -8.59
N LYS A 42 -11.51 4.79 -7.47
CA LYS A 42 -11.27 5.82 -6.47
C LYS A 42 -10.07 5.44 -5.60
N THR A 43 -9.15 6.37 -5.43
CA THR A 43 -8.00 6.17 -4.54
C THR A 43 -8.48 6.16 -3.08
N THR A 44 -8.26 5.05 -2.40
CA THR A 44 -8.67 4.87 -1.00
C THR A 44 -7.51 4.86 -0.03
N PHE A 45 -6.29 4.82 -0.56
CA PHE A 45 -5.06 4.93 0.24
C PHE A 45 -3.95 5.43 -0.65
N ASN A 46 -3.14 6.36 -0.15
CA ASN A 46 -1.97 6.83 -0.87
C ASN A 46 -0.86 7.21 0.11
N TYR A 47 0.28 6.56 -0.05
CA TYR A 47 1.49 6.83 0.71
C TYR A 47 2.65 7.05 -0.27
N ASP A 48 3.23 8.23 -0.25
CA ASP A 48 4.40 8.58 -1.06
C ASP A 48 5.35 9.37 -0.18
N ARG A 49 6.22 8.66 0.55
CA ARG A 49 7.15 9.22 1.52
C ARG A 49 6.45 10.01 2.64
N GLY A 50 5.16 9.87 2.74
CA GLY A 50 4.29 10.50 3.70
C GLY A 50 2.87 10.06 3.40
N LEU A 51 2.03 10.04 4.41
CA LEU A 51 0.66 9.56 4.28
C LEU A 51 -0.22 10.70 3.75
N ASP A 52 -0.66 10.58 2.49
CA ASP A 52 -1.58 11.55 1.86
C ASP A 52 -3.04 11.19 2.10
N ILE A 53 -3.40 9.94 1.85
CA ILE A 53 -4.78 9.45 2.01
C ILE A 53 -4.72 8.19 2.86
N ASP A 54 -5.31 8.25 4.05
CA ASP A 54 -5.35 7.11 4.97
C ASP A 54 -6.58 6.25 4.69
N ALA A 55 -6.49 4.98 5.08
CA ALA A 55 -7.58 4.03 4.91
C ALA A 55 -8.78 4.45 5.78
N GLN A 56 -9.96 4.58 5.15
CA GLN A 56 -11.19 4.96 5.83
C GLN A 56 -12.20 3.81 5.89
N ASP A 57 -11.99 2.75 5.14
CA ASP A 57 -12.93 1.64 5.05
C ASP A 57 -12.26 0.30 5.37
N LYS A 58 -13.09 -0.67 5.79
CA LYS A 58 -12.59 -1.99 6.18
C LYS A 58 -11.93 -2.73 5.02
N GLY A 59 -12.43 -2.54 3.80
CA GLY A 59 -11.86 -3.17 2.61
C GLY A 59 -10.43 -2.74 2.38
N THR A 60 -10.17 -1.43 2.44
CA THR A 60 -8.82 -0.88 2.29
C THR A 60 -7.89 -1.38 3.40
N LEU A 61 -8.39 -1.44 4.64
CA LEU A 61 -7.59 -1.97 5.76
C LEU A 61 -7.18 -3.43 5.52
N LYS A 62 -8.08 -4.25 4.99
CA LYS A 62 -7.76 -5.64 4.65
C LYS A 62 -6.73 -5.74 3.54
N VAL A 63 -6.81 -4.86 2.54
CA VAL A 63 -5.81 -4.80 1.46
C VAL A 63 -4.45 -4.42 2.04
N LEU A 64 -4.41 -3.44 2.95
CA LEU A 64 -3.16 -3.06 3.62
C LEU A 64 -2.55 -4.24 4.38
N ASP A 65 -3.36 -4.98 5.13
CA ASP A 65 -2.88 -6.15 5.86
C ASP A 65 -2.28 -7.19 4.90
N TYR A 66 -2.95 -7.44 3.78
CA TYR A 66 -2.46 -8.34 2.75
C TYR A 66 -1.11 -7.87 2.19
N ILE A 67 -1.00 -6.58 1.87
CA ILE A 67 0.23 -6.00 1.33
C ILE A 67 1.37 -6.11 2.35
N MET A 68 1.08 -5.87 3.63
CA MET A 68 2.09 -5.99 4.68
C MET A 68 2.59 -7.42 4.86
N THR A 69 1.81 -8.44 4.52
CA THR A 69 2.30 -9.82 4.55
C THR A 69 3.29 -10.09 3.44
N ILE A 70 3.25 -9.33 2.34
CA ILE A 70 4.14 -9.49 1.19
C ILE A 70 5.40 -8.64 1.34
N TYR A 71 5.23 -7.38 1.75
CA TYR A 71 6.30 -6.38 1.73
C TYR A 71 6.73 -5.90 3.12
N GLY A 72 6.13 -6.45 4.14
CA GLY A 72 6.45 -6.08 5.52
C GLY A 72 7.82 -6.45 6.02
#